data_1ea6567add92a02f1eae1f3772736d1d
#
_entry.id   1ea6567add92a02f1eae1f3772736d1d
#
_cell.length_a   1.000
_cell.length_b   1.000
_cell.length_c   1.000
_cell.angle_alpha   90.00
_cell.angle_beta   90.00
_cell.angle_gamma   90.00
#
_symmetry.space_group_name_H-M   'P 1'
#
loop_
_entity.id
_entity.type
_entity.pdbx_description
1 polymer ?
#
loop_
_entity_poly.entity_id
_entity_poly.type
_entity_poly.pdbx_seq_one_letter_code
_entity_poly.pdbx_strand_id
1 'polypeptide(L)'
;MITEEVKSVLMNSMWDLATCANGEPNVVPVAFKDVSEDGKLLVGDVFLNVTLKNLNANGGRIAVSAYDAQTLTGYQVKGVAEYVTDGPVVAAFKAAVEKMFNGAAIAKGALIITPERVIVTTPGAQNGSEVK
;
A
#
# COMPACT_ATOMS: atom_id res chain seq x y z
N MET A 1 11.25 -6.71 9.32
CA MET A 1 10.46 -5.49 9.12
C MET A 1 9.00 -5.81 8.80
N ILE A 2 8.72 -6.56 7.75
CA ILE A 2 7.36 -7.07 7.54
C ILE A 2 7.28 -8.46 8.18
N THR A 3 7.06 -8.47 9.49
CA THR A 3 6.91 -9.71 10.25
C THR A 3 5.61 -10.40 9.88
N GLU A 4 5.41 -11.64 10.31
CA GLU A 4 4.14 -12.36 10.07
C GLU A 4 2.95 -11.63 10.69
N GLU A 5 3.13 -10.99 11.84
CA GLU A 5 2.09 -10.21 12.49
C GLU A 5 1.72 -8.98 11.67
N VAL A 6 2.71 -8.23 11.18
CA VAL A 6 2.48 -7.07 10.30
C VAL A 6 1.80 -7.52 9.02
N LYS A 7 2.29 -8.58 8.40
CA LYS A 7 1.71 -9.13 7.17
C LYS A 7 0.24 -9.52 7.36
N SER A 8 -0.08 -10.13 8.49
CA SER A 8 -1.46 -10.53 8.80
C SER A 8 -2.41 -9.32 8.81
N VAL A 9 -2.02 -8.24 9.46
CA VAL A 9 -2.84 -7.02 9.48
C VAL A 9 -2.94 -6.42 8.08
N LEU A 10 -1.84 -6.35 7.34
CA LEU A 10 -1.83 -5.84 5.96
C LEU A 10 -2.77 -6.64 5.06
N MET A 11 -2.73 -7.96 5.13
CA MET A 11 -3.54 -8.81 4.25
C MET A 11 -5.03 -8.80 4.60
N ASN A 12 -5.37 -8.53 5.84
CA ASN A 12 -6.76 -8.56 6.32
C ASN A 12 -7.42 -7.18 6.43
N SER A 13 -6.77 -6.14 5.96
CA SER A 13 -7.27 -4.75 6.06
C SER A 13 -7.31 -4.08 4.70
N MET A 14 -8.13 -3.07 4.57
CA MET A 14 -7.98 -2.07 3.50
C MET A 14 -6.72 -1.24 3.80
N TRP A 15 -6.08 -0.73 2.77
CA TRP A 15 -4.95 0.17 2.95
C TRP A 15 -5.34 1.58 2.58
N ASP A 16 -4.87 2.55 3.36
CA ASP A 16 -4.90 3.95 2.99
C ASP A 16 -3.49 4.34 2.54
N LEU A 17 -3.38 4.86 1.33
CA LEU A 17 -2.12 5.33 0.78
C LEU A 17 -2.04 6.84 0.94
N ALA A 18 -0.99 7.32 1.62
CA ALA A 18 -0.77 8.74 1.83
C ALA A 18 0.48 9.18 1.06
N THR A 19 0.33 10.27 0.33
CA THR A 19 1.42 10.91 -0.40
C THR A 19 1.34 12.42 -0.21
N CYS A 20 2.45 13.10 -0.42
CA CYS A 20 2.50 14.55 -0.32
C CYS A 20 3.42 15.09 -1.42
N ALA A 21 2.99 16.15 -2.08
CA ALA A 21 3.83 16.92 -2.99
C ALA A 21 3.42 18.39 -2.89
N ASN A 22 4.42 19.27 -2.97
CA ASN A 22 4.21 20.74 -2.89
C ASN A 22 3.45 21.15 -1.61
N GLY A 23 3.67 20.40 -0.52
CA GLY A 23 3.04 20.70 0.78
C GLY A 23 1.59 20.27 0.91
N GLU A 24 1.00 19.66 -0.11
CA GLU A 24 -0.40 19.22 -0.05
C GLU A 24 -0.49 17.71 0.17
N PRO A 25 -1.05 17.27 1.29
CA PRO A 25 -1.22 15.84 1.56
C PRO A 25 -2.39 15.27 0.76
N ASN A 26 -2.27 13.98 0.42
CA ASN A 26 -3.29 13.23 -0.30
C ASN A 26 -3.39 11.83 0.30
N VAL A 27 -4.61 11.33 0.47
CA VAL A 27 -4.84 9.97 0.98
C VAL A 27 -5.98 9.31 0.21
N VAL A 28 -5.78 8.05 -0.17
CA VAL A 28 -6.79 7.26 -0.89
C VAL A 28 -6.81 5.83 -0.36
N PRO A 29 -8.00 5.18 -0.28
CA PRO A 29 -8.08 3.77 0.06
C PRO A 29 -7.80 2.90 -1.17
N VAL A 30 -7.23 1.71 -0.94
CA VAL A 30 -7.03 0.73 -2.01
C VAL A 30 -7.45 -0.66 -1.53
N ALA A 31 -8.09 -1.42 -2.42
CA ALA A 31 -8.54 -2.78 -2.16
C ALA A 31 -7.70 -3.82 -2.88
N PHE A 32 -7.17 -3.51 -4.06
CA PHE A 32 -6.31 -4.41 -4.82
C PHE A 32 -4.87 -4.27 -4.36
N LYS A 33 -4.46 -5.16 -3.48
CA LYS A 33 -3.19 -5.10 -2.79
C LYS A 33 -2.69 -6.48 -2.43
N ASP A 34 -1.39 -6.60 -2.22
CA ASP A 34 -0.77 -7.85 -1.80
C ASP A 34 0.57 -7.55 -1.11
N VAL A 35 1.12 -8.55 -0.45
CA VAL A 35 2.45 -8.49 0.14
C VAL A 35 3.27 -9.62 -0.48
N SER A 36 4.41 -9.29 -1.09
CA SER A 36 5.27 -10.28 -1.72
C SER A 36 6.06 -11.08 -0.67
N GLU A 37 6.62 -12.22 -1.09
CA GLU A 37 7.41 -13.07 -0.19
C GLU A 37 8.62 -12.35 0.38
N ASP A 38 9.22 -11.43 -0.39
CA ASP A 38 10.36 -10.64 0.05
C ASP A 38 9.97 -9.36 0.80
N GLY A 39 8.70 -9.21 1.17
CA GLY A 39 8.24 -8.12 2.02
C GLY A 39 7.95 -6.80 1.32
N LYS A 40 7.76 -6.80 0.02
CA LYS A 40 7.29 -5.62 -0.71
C LYS A 40 5.78 -5.50 -0.59
N LEU A 41 5.28 -4.26 -0.52
CA LEU A 41 3.85 -4.00 -0.58
C LEU A 41 3.47 -3.71 -2.04
N LEU A 42 2.45 -4.39 -2.53
CA LEU A 42 2.02 -4.32 -3.93
C LEU A 42 0.62 -3.72 -4.00
N VAL A 43 0.42 -2.77 -4.90
CA VAL A 43 -0.88 -2.12 -5.10
C VAL A 43 -1.23 -2.11 -6.58
N GLY A 44 -2.41 -2.61 -6.92
CA GLY A 44 -2.93 -2.54 -8.29
C GLY A 44 -3.48 -1.13 -8.59
N ASP A 45 -3.06 -0.53 -9.69
CA ASP A 45 -3.54 0.79 -10.09
C ASP A 45 -4.79 0.67 -10.94
N VAL A 46 -5.94 0.91 -10.34
CA VAL A 46 -7.21 1.00 -11.05
C VAL A 46 -7.64 2.45 -11.19
N PHE A 47 -7.63 3.20 -10.10
CA PHE A 47 -8.11 4.59 -10.06
C PHE A 47 -7.11 5.56 -9.40
N LEU A 48 -5.84 5.21 -9.31
CA LEU A 48 -4.85 6.12 -8.77
C LEU A 48 -4.66 7.31 -9.71
N ASN A 49 -4.67 8.50 -9.15
CA ASN A 49 -4.54 9.74 -9.91
C ASN A 49 -3.55 10.68 -9.23
N VAL A 50 -4.00 11.44 -8.23
CA VAL A 50 -3.11 12.37 -7.51
C VAL A 50 -1.97 11.61 -6.84
N THR A 51 -2.21 10.41 -6.37
CA THR A 51 -1.17 9.54 -5.80
C THR A 51 0.00 9.37 -6.77
N LEU A 52 -0.26 9.06 -8.05
CA LEU A 52 0.79 8.87 -9.06
C LEU A 52 1.52 10.17 -9.34
N LYS A 53 0.79 11.30 -9.43
CA LYS A 53 1.41 12.61 -9.63
C LYS A 53 2.34 12.97 -8.48
N ASN A 54 1.91 12.73 -7.24
CA ASN A 54 2.70 12.99 -6.06
C ASN A 54 3.97 12.13 -6.02
N LEU A 55 3.84 10.83 -6.32
CA LEU A 55 4.99 9.92 -6.34
C LEU A 55 6.02 10.35 -7.39
N ASN A 56 5.56 10.77 -8.55
CA ASN A 56 6.46 11.27 -9.60
C ASN A 56 7.19 12.54 -9.15
N ALA A 57 6.52 13.41 -8.39
CA ALA A 57 7.09 14.68 -7.95
C ALA A 57 7.97 14.55 -6.70
N ASN A 58 7.75 13.52 -5.87
CA ASN A 58 8.40 13.41 -4.55
C ASN A 58 9.45 12.30 -4.45
N GLY A 59 9.82 11.68 -5.57
CA GLY A 59 10.80 10.60 -5.57
C GLY A 59 10.26 9.26 -5.06
N GLY A 60 8.95 9.05 -5.14
CA GLY A 60 8.33 7.80 -4.75
C GLY A 60 7.97 7.66 -3.27
N ARG A 61 8.07 8.74 -2.49
CA ARG A 61 7.82 8.68 -1.04
C ARG A 61 6.35 8.45 -0.75
N ILE A 62 6.06 7.41 0.06
CA ILE A 62 4.70 6.98 0.35
C ILE A 62 4.59 6.47 1.79
N ALA A 63 3.41 6.61 2.38
CA ALA A 63 3.06 5.94 3.62
C ALA A 63 1.79 5.12 3.42
N VAL A 64 1.75 3.95 4.03
CA VAL A 64 0.61 3.04 3.98
C VAL A 64 0.12 2.82 5.40
N SER A 65 -1.17 3.01 5.63
CA SER A 65 -1.80 2.72 6.92
C SER A 65 -2.74 1.54 6.76
N ALA A 66 -2.65 0.58 7.68
CA ALA A 66 -3.55 -0.57 7.75
C ALA A 66 -3.82 -0.91 9.21
N TYR A 67 -5.06 -1.27 9.53
CA TYR A 67 -5.43 -1.64 10.89
C TYR A 67 -6.61 -2.60 10.90
N ASP A 68 -6.65 -3.44 11.92
CA ASP A 68 -7.77 -4.29 12.23
C ASP A 68 -8.75 -3.49 13.10
N ALA A 69 -9.94 -3.23 12.58
CA ALA A 69 -10.93 -2.39 13.27
C ALA A 69 -11.45 -3.03 14.56
N GLN A 70 -11.37 -4.35 14.70
CA GLN A 70 -11.86 -5.05 15.91
C GLN A 70 -10.84 -5.01 17.05
N THR A 71 -9.56 -5.24 16.73
CA THR A 71 -8.51 -5.29 17.74
C THR A 71 -7.76 -3.97 17.88
N LEU A 72 -7.93 -3.06 16.93
CA LEU A 72 -7.19 -1.81 16.78
C LEU A 72 -5.68 -2.01 16.56
N THR A 73 -5.26 -3.24 16.23
CA THR A 73 -3.88 -3.52 15.87
C THR A 73 -3.60 -2.89 14.51
N GLY A 74 -2.65 -1.99 14.47
CA GLY A 74 -2.36 -1.24 13.26
C GLY A 74 -0.90 -0.92 13.07
N TYR A 75 -0.55 -0.66 11.80
CA TYR A 75 0.82 -0.31 11.40
C TYR A 75 0.80 0.75 10.33
N GLN A 76 1.81 1.59 10.35
CA GLN A 76 2.11 2.50 9.28
C GLN A 76 3.42 2.06 8.64
N VAL A 77 3.41 1.82 7.34
CA VAL A 77 4.60 1.47 6.58
C VAL A 77 5.03 2.69 5.77
N LYS A 78 6.25 3.16 5.99
CA LYS A 78 6.84 4.23 5.18
C LYS A 78 7.88 3.63 4.26
N GLY A 79 7.87 4.05 3.00
CA GLY A 79 8.79 3.50 2.03
C GLY A 79 8.85 4.28 0.73
N VAL A 80 9.35 3.60 -0.29
CA VAL A 80 9.50 4.15 -1.63
C VAL A 80 8.77 3.26 -2.62
N ALA A 81 7.94 3.87 -3.44
CA ALA A 81 7.13 3.19 -4.45
C ALA A 81 7.76 3.34 -5.84
N GLU A 82 7.73 2.25 -6.60
CA GLU A 82 8.05 2.21 -8.01
C GLU A 82 6.78 1.86 -8.78
N TYR A 83 6.49 2.58 -9.86
CA TYR A 83 5.34 2.28 -10.71
C TYR A 83 5.78 1.42 -11.89
N VAL A 84 5.08 0.31 -12.11
CA VAL A 84 5.34 -0.61 -13.22
C VAL A 84 4.08 -0.80 -14.05
N THR A 85 4.23 -0.99 -15.36
CA THR A 85 3.10 -1.12 -16.28
C THR A 85 2.99 -2.52 -16.92
N ASP A 86 3.95 -3.39 -16.65
CA ASP A 86 3.96 -4.77 -17.14
C ASP A 86 4.61 -5.69 -16.10
N GLY A 87 4.65 -6.98 -16.42
CA GLY A 87 5.24 -8.00 -15.59
C GLY A 87 4.22 -8.79 -14.76
N PRO A 88 4.70 -9.76 -13.94
CA PRO A 88 3.82 -10.69 -13.25
C PRO A 88 2.92 -10.04 -12.21
N VAL A 89 3.39 -9.00 -11.51
CA VAL A 89 2.58 -8.28 -10.52
C VAL A 89 1.40 -7.59 -11.21
N VAL A 90 1.65 -6.89 -12.31
CA VAL A 90 0.59 -6.22 -13.08
C VAL A 90 -0.39 -7.24 -13.64
N ALA A 91 0.12 -8.36 -14.19
CA ALA A 91 -0.73 -9.42 -14.74
C ALA A 91 -1.66 -10.01 -13.68
N ALA A 92 -1.17 -10.21 -12.45
CA ALA A 92 -1.98 -10.73 -11.34
C ALA A 92 -3.09 -9.75 -10.96
N PHE A 93 -2.79 -8.45 -10.89
CA PHE A 93 -3.81 -7.44 -10.59
C PHE A 93 -4.82 -7.28 -11.73
N LYS A 94 -4.37 -7.35 -12.98
CA LYS A 94 -5.30 -7.34 -14.13
C LYS A 94 -6.32 -8.47 -14.04
N ALA A 95 -5.86 -9.67 -13.69
CA ALA A 95 -6.75 -10.83 -13.52
C ALA A 95 -7.74 -10.62 -12.36
N ALA A 96 -7.27 -10.11 -11.22
CA ALA A 96 -8.10 -9.87 -10.05
C ALA A 96 -9.17 -8.80 -10.32
N VAL A 97 -8.80 -7.72 -10.98
CA VAL A 97 -9.71 -6.61 -11.34
C VAL A 97 -10.74 -7.09 -12.34
N GLU A 98 -10.33 -7.85 -13.36
CA GLU A 98 -11.24 -8.43 -14.35
C GLU A 98 -12.27 -9.34 -13.69
N LYS A 99 -11.84 -10.17 -12.74
CA LYS A 99 -12.73 -11.08 -12.02
C LYS A 99 -13.79 -10.32 -11.21
N MET A 100 -13.41 -9.19 -10.59
CA MET A 100 -14.32 -8.42 -9.75
C MET A 100 -15.25 -7.53 -10.57
N PHE A 101 -14.73 -6.84 -11.58
CA PHE A 101 -15.47 -5.84 -12.33
C PHE A 101 -15.97 -6.30 -13.70
N ASN A 102 -15.59 -7.49 -14.13
CA ASN A 102 -16.07 -8.10 -15.37
C ASN A 102 -15.92 -7.17 -16.58
N GLY A 103 -14.76 -6.53 -16.70
CA GLY A 103 -14.44 -5.62 -17.80
C GLY A 103 -14.82 -4.17 -17.59
N ALA A 104 -15.56 -3.83 -16.51
CA ALA A 104 -15.97 -2.45 -16.23
C ALA A 104 -14.81 -1.57 -15.73
N ALA A 105 -13.73 -2.18 -15.24
CA ALA A 105 -12.52 -1.49 -14.81
C ALA A 105 -11.31 -2.32 -15.18
N ILE A 106 -10.15 -1.69 -15.24
CA ILE A 106 -8.90 -2.37 -15.64
C ILE A 106 -7.75 -1.86 -14.78
N ALA A 107 -6.87 -2.77 -14.38
CA ALA A 107 -5.62 -2.38 -13.73
C ALA A 107 -4.64 -1.90 -14.81
N LYS A 108 -4.21 -0.64 -14.70
CA LYS A 108 -3.31 0.01 -15.66
C LYS A 108 -1.85 -0.24 -15.37
N GLY A 109 -1.54 -0.58 -14.14
CA GLY A 109 -0.19 -0.81 -13.66
C GLY A 109 -0.22 -1.20 -12.19
N ALA A 110 0.93 -1.13 -11.54
CA ALA A 110 1.05 -1.45 -10.12
C ALA A 110 2.13 -0.61 -9.46
N LEU A 111 1.95 -0.38 -8.15
CA LEU A 111 3.00 0.15 -7.30
C LEU A 111 3.70 -1.03 -6.62
N ILE A 112 5.02 -0.99 -6.60
CA ILE A 112 5.86 -1.88 -5.80
C ILE A 112 6.52 -1.01 -4.75
N ILE A 113 6.13 -1.21 -3.48
CA ILE A 113 6.58 -0.37 -2.38
C ILE A 113 7.63 -1.13 -1.59
N THR A 114 8.83 -0.55 -1.49
CA THR A 114 9.90 -1.08 -0.65
C THR A 114 9.80 -0.42 0.72
N PRO A 115 9.47 -1.18 1.77
CA PRO A 115 9.38 -0.62 3.13
C PRO A 115 10.76 -0.16 3.63
N GLU A 116 10.77 0.98 4.29
CA GLU A 116 11.95 1.49 4.97
C GLU A 116 11.74 1.53 6.49
N ARG A 117 10.51 1.79 6.93
CA ARG A 117 10.15 1.83 8.35
C ARG A 117 8.75 1.28 8.53
N VAL A 118 8.55 0.50 9.58
CA VAL A 118 7.22 0.04 10.01
C VAL A 118 7.00 0.56 11.42
N ILE A 119 5.92 1.30 11.62
CA ILE A 119 5.63 1.99 12.87
C ILE A 119 4.33 1.44 13.43
N VAL A 120 4.31 1.12 14.71
CA VAL A 120 3.12 0.63 15.41
C VAL A 120 2.15 1.80 15.60
N THR A 121 0.92 1.63 15.13
CA THR A 121 -0.16 2.59 15.35
C THR A 121 -1.22 2.07 16.32
N THR A 122 -1.08 0.83 16.77
CA THR A 122 -1.93 0.24 17.80
C THR A 122 -1.97 1.15 19.03
N PRO A 123 -3.16 1.48 19.58
CA PRO A 123 -3.24 2.24 20.83
C PRO A 123 -2.55 1.48 21.97
N GLY A 124 -1.76 2.18 22.75
CA GLY A 124 -1.11 1.59 23.92
C GLY A 124 0.36 1.96 24.03
N ALA A 125 1.08 1.21 24.85
CA ALA A 125 2.46 1.50 25.22
C ALA A 125 3.43 1.44 24.03
N GLN A 126 3.14 0.63 23.03
CA GLN A 126 4.02 0.46 21.86
C GLN A 126 3.72 1.45 20.73
N ASN A 127 2.67 2.27 20.88
CA ASN A 127 2.30 3.23 19.83
C ASN A 127 3.48 4.14 19.50
N GLY A 128 3.77 4.25 18.21
CA GLY A 128 4.89 5.06 17.72
C GLY A 128 6.24 4.34 17.66
N SER A 129 6.35 3.14 18.23
CA SER A 129 7.61 2.38 18.15
C SER A 129 7.80 1.75 16.77
N GLU A 130 9.03 1.49 16.41
CA GLU A 130 9.35 0.82 15.15
C GLU A 130 9.41 -0.69 15.31
N VAL A 131 8.89 -1.40 14.31
CA VAL A 131 9.05 -2.86 14.19
C VAL A 131 10.38 -3.13 13.50
N LYS A 132 11.24 -3.87 14.17
CA LYS A 132 12.59 -4.20 13.67
C LYS A 132 12.60 -5.40 12.71
#